data_a725cd7b7068f6dcd523045ec90c68c0
#
_entry.id   a725cd7b7068f6dcd523045ec90c68c0
#
_cell.length_a   1.000
_cell.length_b   1.000
_cell.length_c   1.000
_cell.angle_alpha   90.00
_cell.angle_beta   90.00
_cell.angle_gamma   90.00
#
_symmetry.space_group_name_H-M   'P 1'
#
loop_
_entity.id
_entity.type
_entity.pdbx_description
1 polymer ?
#
loop_
_entity_poly.entity_id
_entity_poly.type
_entity_poly.pdbx_seq_one_letter_code
_entity_poly.pdbx_strand_id
1 'polypeptide(L)'
;MAWLLDTNILSEGRRPRPEPRVAAFFKTHRIADLYTNVVTLAEIRFGIEVQADPARRAVLSDWLTLKLRPMFVGRVLPVTEDIVLKWRLLMEEGRKPGTPTHSPISSSYRFSIPGSSEPSSG
;
A
#
# COMPACT_ATOMS: atom_id res chain seq x y z
N MET A 1 -7.49 -10.89 7.78
CA MET A 1 -7.94 -10.21 6.55
C MET A 1 -6.84 -9.31 6.04
N ALA A 2 -6.58 -9.37 4.77
CA ALA A 2 -5.44 -8.67 4.18
C ALA A 2 -5.86 -7.37 3.50
N TRP A 3 -4.96 -6.39 3.49
CA TRP A 3 -5.15 -5.09 2.85
C TRP A 3 -4.04 -4.85 1.86
N LEU A 4 -4.39 -4.46 0.65
CA LEU A 4 -3.42 -4.06 -0.37
C LEU A 4 -3.29 -2.54 -0.34
N LEU A 5 -2.09 -2.06 -0.06
CA LEU A 5 -1.83 -0.62 0.06
C LEU A 5 -1.13 -0.13 -1.21
N ASP A 6 -1.58 1.02 -1.70
CA ASP A 6 -0.95 1.64 -2.86
C ASP A 6 -0.02 2.78 -2.47
N THR A 7 0.54 3.45 -3.48
CA THR A 7 1.50 4.52 -3.30
C THR A 7 0.97 5.66 -2.43
N ASN A 8 -0.30 6.03 -2.62
CA ASN A 8 -0.87 7.19 -1.93
C ASN A 8 -0.92 7.00 -0.43
N ILE A 9 -1.42 5.86 0.03
CA ILE A 9 -1.52 5.64 1.48
C ILE A 9 -0.14 5.45 2.11
N LEU A 10 0.79 4.80 1.41
CA LEU A 10 2.14 4.62 1.92
C LEU A 10 2.88 5.95 2.00
N SER A 11 2.75 6.79 1.00
CA SER A 11 3.36 8.13 1.00
C SER A 11 2.77 9.02 2.07
N GLU A 12 1.46 8.96 2.28
CA GLU A 12 0.82 9.74 3.34
C GLU A 12 1.25 9.26 4.72
N GLY A 13 1.34 7.95 4.92
CA GLY A 13 1.73 7.38 6.21
C GLY A 13 3.15 7.77 6.64
N ARG A 14 4.04 8.12 5.71
CA ARG A 14 5.41 8.50 6.01
C ARG A 14 5.53 9.95 6.52
N ARG A 15 4.52 10.79 6.31
CA ARG A 15 4.58 12.20 6.72
C ARG A 15 4.65 12.31 8.24
N PRO A 16 5.34 13.35 8.78
CA PRO A 16 5.35 13.58 10.23
C PRO A 16 3.96 13.77 10.82
N ARG A 17 3.06 14.39 10.06
CA ARG A 17 1.66 14.59 10.45
C ARG A 17 0.76 14.02 9.36
N PRO A 18 0.57 12.70 9.32
CA PRO A 18 -0.29 12.10 8.30
C PRO A 18 -1.76 12.49 8.51
N GLU A 19 -2.55 12.37 7.46
CA GLU A 19 -3.98 12.58 7.55
C GLU A 19 -4.54 11.67 8.66
N PRO A 20 -5.42 12.20 9.56
CA PRO A 20 -5.83 11.45 10.75
C PRO A 20 -6.40 10.06 10.49
N ARG A 21 -7.15 9.89 9.41
CA ARG A 21 -7.72 8.57 9.07
C ARG A 21 -6.64 7.58 8.63
N VAL A 22 -5.61 8.07 7.96
CA VAL A 22 -4.47 7.22 7.58
C VAL A 22 -3.68 6.81 8.81
N ALA A 23 -3.42 7.75 9.70
CA ALA A 23 -2.74 7.44 10.96
C ALA A 23 -3.53 6.41 11.77
N ALA A 24 -4.86 6.58 11.86
CA ALA A 24 -5.72 5.65 12.56
C ALA A 24 -5.71 4.27 11.89
N PHE A 25 -5.71 4.22 10.56
CA PHE A 25 -5.64 2.96 9.83
C PHE A 25 -4.39 2.17 10.20
N PHE A 26 -3.22 2.82 10.19
CA PHE A 26 -1.97 2.14 10.54
C PHE A 26 -1.91 1.71 12.00
N LYS A 27 -2.59 2.43 12.90
CA LYS A 27 -2.66 2.06 14.32
C LYS A 27 -3.59 0.88 14.59
N THR A 28 -4.65 0.75 13.80
CA THR A 28 -5.70 -0.23 14.06
C THR A 28 -5.51 -1.53 13.30
N HIS A 29 -4.64 -1.55 12.29
CA HIS A 29 -4.41 -2.75 11.48
C HIS A 29 -3.02 -3.31 11.77
N ARG A 30 -2.95 -4.64 11.82
CA ARG A 30 -1.68 -5.33 12.07
C ARG A 30 -0.81 -5.24 10.82
N ILE A 31 0.47 -4.98 11.00
CA ILE A 31 1.43 -4.94 9.88
C ILE A 31 1.39 -6.27 9.10
N ALA A 32 1.21 -7.39 9.80
CA ALA A 32 1.13 -8.70 9.16
C ALA A 32 -0.02 -8.83 8.16
N ASP A 33 -1.04 -7.99 8.28
CA ASP A 33 -2.19 -7.99 7.38
C ASP A 33 -2.05 -7.01 6.22
N LEU A 34 -0.94 -6.26 6.16
CA LEU A 34 -0.72 -5.23 5.15
C LEU A 34 0.19 -5.76 4.04
N TYR A 35 -0.26 -5.60 2.81
CA TYR A 35 0.45 -6.03 1.60
C TYR A 35 0.62 -4.85 0.66
N THR A 36 1.64 -4.91 -0.18
CA THR A 36 1.80 -3.99 -1.30
C THR A 36 2.18 -4.83 -2.53
N ASN A 37 2.49 -4.19 -3.65
CA ASN A 37 2.92 -4.92 -4.83
C ASN A 37 4.13 -4.24 -5.47
N VAL A 38 4.74 -4.94 -6.44
CA VAL A 38 5.96 -4.45 -7.08
C VAL A 38 5.71 -3.18 -7.89
N VAL A 39 4.49 -2.98 -8.41
CA VAL A 39 4.15 -1.74 -9.12
C VAL A 39 4.20 -0.55 -8.18
N THR A 40 3.61 -0.68 -7.00
CA THR A 40 3.63 0.37 -5.99
C THR A 40 5.07 0.72 -5.57
N LEU A 41 5.90 -0.30 -5.33
CA LEU A 41 7.30 -0.07 -4.99
C LEU A 41 8.05 0.61 -6.13
N ALA A 42 7.77 0.23 -7.38
CA ALA A 42 8.40 0.86 -8.53
C ALA A 42 7.97 2.32 -8.67
N GLU A 43 6.71 2.64 -8.41
CA GLU A 43 6.23 4.03 -8.42
C GLU A 43 6.92 4.87 -7.35
N ILE A 44 7.09 4.30 -6.17
CA ILE A 44 7.81 4.98 -5.07
C ILE A 44 9.26 5.20 -5.48
N ARG A 45 9.92 4.19 -6.04
CA ARG A 45 11.29 4.33 -6.52
C ARG A 45 11.41 5.39 -7.61
N PHE A 46 10.46 5.41 -8.53
CA PHE A 46 10.45 6.44 -9.57
C PHE A 46 10.37 7.84 -8.97
N GLY A 47 9.47 8.04 -8.01
CA GLY A 47 9.35 9.33 -7.32
C GLY A 47 10.64 9.75 -6.63
N ILE A 48 11.38 8.79 -6.06
CA ILE A 48 12.68 9.07 -5.44
C ILE A 48 13.72 9.45 -6.50
N GLU A 49 13.76 8.70 -7.60
CA GLU A 49 14.75 8.92 -8.66
C GLU A 49 14.59 10.29 -9.31
N VAL A 50 13.37 10.79 -9.46
CA VAL A 50 13.11 12.10 -10.09
C VAL A 50 13.20 13.24 -9.10
N GLN A 51 13.45 12.98 -7.81
CA GLN A 51 13.60 14.05 -6.82
C GLN A 51 14.88 14.83 -7.10
N ALA A 52 14.72 16.15 -7.34
CA ALA A 52 15.83 17.00 -7.72
C ALA A 52 16.78 17.33 -6.56
N ASP A 53 16.24 17.41 -5.35
CA ASP A 53 17.03 17.73 -4.16
C ASP A 53 17.76 16.47 -3.66
N PRO A 54 19.12 16.45 -3.70
CA PRO A 54 19.86 15.27 -3.26
C PRO A 54 19.64 14.90 -1.79
N ALA A 55 19.49 15.89 -0.93
CA ALA A 55 19.27 15.63 0.50
C ALA A 55 17.90 14.97 0.73
N ARG A 56 16.88 15.47 0.06
CA ARG A 56 15.54 14.88 0.15
C ARG A 56 15.50 13.49 -0.47
N ARG A 57 16.21 13.29 -1.59
CA ARG A 57 16.32 11.97 -2.23
C ARG A 57 16.94 10.96 -1.29
N ALA A 58 17.99 11.35 -0.57
CA ALA A 58 18.65 10.47 0.40
C ALA A 58 17.70 10.08 1.54
N VAL A 59 16.94 11.03 2.07
CA VAL A 59 15.95 10.77 3.12
C VAL A 59 14.88 9.79 2.65
N LEU A 60 14.36 10.00 1.44
CA LEU A 60 13.34 9.12 0.88
C LEU A 60 13.89 7.73 0.58
N SER A 61 15.12 7.65 0.09
CA SER A 61 15.78 6.38 -0.19
C SER A 61 15.99 5.59 1.10
N ASP A 62 16.40 6.25 2.17
CA ASP A 62 16.56 5.61 3.48
C ASP A 62 15.22 5.11 4.02
N TRP A 63 14.17 5.91 3.88
CA TRP A 63 12.83 5.49 4.28
C TRP A 63 12.40 4.22 3.55
N LEU A 64 12.61 4.17 2.23
CA LEU A 64 12.24 2.99 1.45
C LEU A 64 13.03 1.76 1.90
N THR A 65 14.34 1.90 2.04
CA THR A 65 15.23 0.77 2.32
C THR A 65 15.16 0.30 3.76
N LEU A 66 15.07 1.24 4.70
CA LEU A 66 15.22 0.92 6.13
C LEU A 66 13.88 0.76 6.86
N LYS A 67 12.81 1.32 6.32
CA LYS A 67 11.49 1.26 6.97
C LYS A 67 10.43 0.57 6.14
N LEU A 68 10.25 0.98 4.88
CA LEU A 68 9.16 0.45 4.08
C LEU A 68 9.39 -0.99 3.67
N ARG A 69 10.53 -1.31 3.07
CA ARG A 69 10.81 -2.68 2.63
C ARG A 69 10.78 -3.69 3.77
N PRO A 70 11.40 -3.41 4.93
CA PRO A 70 11.30 -4.34 6.06
C PRO A 70 9.87 -4.55 6.55
N MET A 71 9.03 -3.54 6.47
CA MET A 71 7.63 -3.64 6.88
C MET A 71 6.87 -4.68 6.06
N PHE A 72 7.23 -4.85 4.79
CA PHE A 72 6.51 -5.72 3.86
C PHE A 72 7.28 -6.98 3.46
N VAL A 73 8.29 -7.38 4.21
CA VAL A 73 9.03 -8.62 3.91
C VAL A 73 8.05 -9.79 3.81
N GLY A 74 8.08 -10.49 2.68
CA GLY A 74 7.18 -11.61 2.42
C GLY A 74 5.75 -11.20 2.03
N ARG A 75 5.48 -9.89 1.94
CA ARG A 75 4.13 -9.40 1.64
C ARG A 75 4.11 -8.42 0.46
N VAL A 76 5.07 -8.54 -0.44
CA VAL A 76 5.09 -7.80 -1.70
C VAL A 76 4.58 -8.72 -2.80
N LEU A 77 3.43 -8.38 -3.37
CA LEU A 77 2.80 -9.21 -4.39
C LEU A 77 3.46 -8.97 -5.76
N PRO A 78 3.73 -10.04 -6.50
CA PRO A 78 4.29 -9.90 -7.85
C PRO A 78 3.25 -9.39 -8.84
N VAL A 79 3.70 -8.92 -10.01
CA VAL A 79 2.80 -8.55 -11.10
C VAL A 79 2.48 -9.81 -11.89
N THR A 80 1.31 -10.39 -11.61
CA THR A 80 0.76 -11.48 -12.42
C THR A 80 -0.58 -11.04 -12.98
N GLU A 81 -1.05 -11.74 -13.99
CA GLU A 81 -2.35 -11.43 -14.59
C GLU A 81 -3.45 -11.46 -13.54
N ASP A 82 -3.46 -12.49 -12.70
CA ASP A 82 -4.50 -12.63 -11.67
C ASP A 82 -4.45 -11.51 -10.64
N ILE A 83 -3.27 -11.10 -10.23
CA ILE A 83 -3.10 -10.01 -9.27
C ILE A 83 -3.57 -8.69 -9.86
N VAL A 84 -3.19 -8.40 -11.12
CA VAL A 84 -3.61 -7.17 -11.79
C VAL A 84 -5.12 -7.15 -11.97
N LEU A 85 -5.71 -8.27 -12.37
CA LEU A 85 -7.16 -8.38 -12.51
C LEU A 85 -7.85 -8.11 -11.17
N LYS A 86 -7.38 -8.74 -10.10
CA LYS A 86 -7.97 -8.55 -8.78
C LYS A 86 -7.87 -7.10 -8.33
N TRP A 87 -6.72 -6.48 -8.54
CA TRP A 87 -6.53 -5.08 -8.21
C TRP A 87 -7.50 -4.19 -9.00
N ARG A 88 -7.66 -4.47 -10.28
CA ARG A 88 -8.56 -3.71 -11.13
C ARG A 88 -10.02 -3.84 -10.67
N LEU A 89 -10.42 -5.04 -10.30
CA LEU A 89 -11.78 -5.29 -9.79
C LEU A 89 -12.02 -4.53 -8.48
N LEU A 90 -11.03 -4.51 -7.59
CA LEU A 90 -11.13 -3.76 -6.34
C LEU A 90 -11.24 -2.26 -6.60
N MET A 91 -10.51 -1.75 -7.56
CA MET A 91 -10.60 -0.33 -7.94
C MET A 91 -11.98 0.02 -8.47
N GLU A 92 -12.57 -0.83 -9.29
CA GLU A 92 -13.93 -0.61 -9.80
C GLU A 92 -14.95 -0.64 -8.66
N GLU A 93 -14.78 -1.52 -7.71
CA GLU A 93 -15.64 -1.57 -6.53
C GLU A 93 -15.55 -0.27 -5.73
N GLY A 94 -14.35 0.30 -5.60
CA GLY A 94 -14.16 1.57 -4.93
C GLY A 94 -14.74 2.78 -5.66
N ARG A 95 -15.10 2.62 -6.93
CA ARG A 95 -15.71 3.68 -7.74
C ARG A 95 -17.23 3.66 -7.73
N LYS A 96 -17.83 2.77 -6.98
CA LYS A 96 -19.30 2.71 -6.92
C LYS A 96 -19.86 4.02 -6.39
N PRO A 97 -21.06 4.43 -6.84
CA PRO A 97 -21.71 5.65 -6.38
C PRO A 97 -21.78 5.70 -4.86
N GLY A 98 -21.44 6.85 -4.28
CA GLY A 98 -21.44 7.03 -2.83
C GLY A 98 -20.12 6.73 -2.15
N THR A 99 -19.15 6.18 -2.87
CA THR A 99 -17.82 5.90 -2.29
C THR A 99 -16.90 7.08 -2.58
N PRO A 100 -16.28 7.69 -1.55
CA PRO A 100 -15.33 8.79 -1.77
C PRO A 100 -14.12 8.30 -2.57
N THR A 101 -13.92 8.87 -3.76
CA THR A 101 -12.85 8.41 -4.65
C THR A 101 -11.48 9.03 -4.36
N HIS A 102 -11.44 10.04 -3.49
CA HIS A 102 -10.20 10.77 -3.21
C HIS A 102 -9.74 10.66 -1.75
N SER A 103 -10.32 9.78 -0.97
CA SER A 103 -9.86 9.54 0.38
C SER A 103 -8.59 8.69 0.35
N PRO A 104 -7.53 9.03 1.13
CA PRO A 104 -6.36 8.17 1.23
C PRO A 104 -6.71 6.73 1.66
N ILE A 105 -7.77 6.57 2.44
CA ILE A 105 -8.23 5.24 2.87
C ILE A 105 -8.75 4.43 1.69
N SER A 106 -9.31 5.09 0.66
CA SER A 106 -9.78 4.37 -0.53
C SER A 106 -8.62 3.78 -1.35
N SER A 107 -7.38 4.14 -1.02
CA SER A 107 -6.19 3.55 -1.62
C SER A 107 -5.80 2.23 -0.97
N SER A 108 -6.56 1.78 0.03
CA SER A 108 -6.33 0.50 0.69
C SER A 108 -7.46 -0.45 0.32
N TYR A 109 -7.11 -1.61 -0.19
CA TYR A 109 -8.07 -2.57 -0.69
C TYR A 109 -7.99 -3.86 0.10
N ARG A 110 -9.13 -4.28 0.59
CA ARG A 110 -9.28 -5.51 1.34
C ARG A 110 -9.34 -6.68 0.37
N PHE A 111 -8.61 -7.75 0.65
CA PHE A 111 -8.57 -8.90 -0.25
C PHE A 111 -8.19 -10.18 0.50
N SER A 112 -8.51 -11.33 -0.12
CA SER A 112 -8.05 -12.63 0.36
C SER A 112 -6.77 -12.98 -0.37
N ILE A 113 -5.81 -13.55 0.34
CA ILE A 113 -4.51 -13.90 -0.23
C ILE A 113 -4.67 -15.18 -1.06
N PRO A 114 -4.31 -15.15 -2.36
CA PRO A 114 -4.40 -16.36 -3.19
C PRO A 114 -3.50 -17.45 -2.64
N GLY A 115 -4.04 -18.66 -2.51
CA GLY A 115 -3.28 -19.82 -2.06
C GLY A 115 -3.03 -19.94 -0.58
N SER A 116 -3.43 -18.95 0.21
CA SER A 116 -3.40 -19.11 1.65
C SER A 116 -4.66 -19.84 2.06
N SER A 117 -4.48 -20.95 2.74
CA SER A 117 -5.59 -21.53 3.45
C SER A 117 -5.98 -20.54 4.53
N GLU A 118 -7.04 -19.81 4.31
CA GLU A 118 -7.60 -19.05 5.41
C GLU A 118 -7.86 -20.06 6.53
N PRO A 119 -7.43 -19.73 7.75
CA PRO A 119 -7.92 -20.52 8.86
C PRO A 119 -9.43 -20.45 8.75
N SER A 120 -10.04 -21.58 8.68
CA SER A 120 -11.48 -21.70 8.65
C SER A 120 -12.02 -21.21 9.96
N SER A 121 -11.87 -19.97 10.19
CA SER A 121 -12.55 -19.31 11.27
C SER A 121 -13.90 -18.96 10.75
N GLY A 122 -14.63 -19.89 10.68
CA GLY A 122 -15.96 -19.55 10.35
C GLY A 122 -15.98 -18.42 9.46
#